data_e29c4c6b8b00782e770fa7824a670ae8
#
_entry.id   e29c4c6b8b00782e770fa7824a670ae8
#
_cell.length_a   1.000
_cell.length_b   1.000
_cell.length_c   1.000
_cell.angle_alpha   90.00
_cell.angle_beta   90.00
_cell.angle_gamma   90.00
#
_symmetry.space_group_name_H-M   'P 1'
#
loop_
_entity.id
_entity.type
_entity.pdbx_description
1 polymer ?
#
loop_
_entity_poly.entity_id
_entity_poly.type
_entity_poly.pdbx_seq_one_letter_code
_entity_poly.pdbx_strand_id
1 'polypeptide(L)'
;IQPTSQLAIGDCAIDILYQDHGNSFSLGFMFDRKFAYSTDVVGMSDAVFIQLDKIPLWIVEALRAAPHQAHSHFDQTFAWIERVKPGRAVLTHLGLEADYRAVAAICPANTEPGVDGMVFEL
;
A
#
# COMPACT_ATOMS: atom_id res chain seq x y z
N ILE A 1 17.95 -4.37 8.75
CA ILE A 1 16.80 -5.20 8.31
C ILE A 1 17.01 -5.58 6.88
N GLN A 2 16.95 -6.84 6.56
CA GLN A 2 17.09 -7.37 5.22
C GLN A 2 15.73 -7.44 4.52
N PRO A 3 15.66 -7.36 3.17
CA PRO A 3 14.41 -7.42 2.42
C PRO A 3 13.55 -8.65 2.71
N THR A 4 14.16 -9.74 3.12
CA THR A 4 13.48 -10.99 3.45
C THR A 4 13.30 -11.21 4.94
N SER A 5 13.62 -10.19 5.75
CA SER A 5 13.53 -10.29 7.21
C SER A 5 12.09 -10.41 7.68
N GLN A 6 11.90 -11.19 8.70
CA GLN A 6 10.65 -11.30 9.43
C GLN A 6 10.89 -10.91 10.88
N LEU A 7 9.97 -10.14 11.43
CA LEU A 7 9.98 -9.71 12.83
C LEU A 7 8.82 -10.37 13.56
N ALA A 8 8.91 -10.42 14.87
CA ALA A 8 7.80 -10.84 15.71
C ALA A 8 7.62 -9.84 16.85
N ILE A 9 6.38 -9.41 17.07
CA ILE A 9 5.99 -8.57 18.19
C ILE A 9 4.85 -9.27 18.89
N GLY A 10 5.12 -9.82 20.09
CA GLY A 10 4.17 -10.71 20.74
C GLY A 10 3.88 -11.91 19.85
N ASP A 11 2.61 -12.17 19.59
CA ASP A 11 2.16 -13.26 18.70
C ASP A 11 2.01 -12.83 17.25
N CYS A 12 2.36 -11.58 16.91
CA CYS A 12 2.22 -11.05 15.57
C CYS A 12 3.51 -11.27 14.76
N ALA A 13 3.39 -11.95 13.62
CA ALA A 13 4.49 -12.09 12.65
C ALA A 13 4.43 -10.93 11.66
N ILE A 14 5.55 -10.25 11.46
CA ILE A 14 5.64 -9.10 10.56
C ILE A 14 6.65 -9.40 9.47
N ASP A 15 6.20 -9.47 8.23
CA ASP A 15 7.06 -9.58 7.06
C ASP A 15 7.44 -8.19 6.57
N ILE A 16 8.71 -8.02 6.21
CA ILE A 16 9.24 -6.75 5.71
C ILE A 16 9.06 -6.71 4.19
N LEU A 17 8.48 -5.62 3.71
CA LEU A 17 8.33 -5.33 2.29
C LEU A 17 9.35 -4.26 1.91
N TYR A 18 10.35 -4.62 1.11
CA TYR A 18 11.38 -3.67 0.69
C TYR A 18 10.85 -2.83 -0.47
N GLN A 19 10.92 -1.50 -0.35
CA GLN A 19 10.28 -0.57 -1.27
C GLN A 19 11.27 0.48 -1.80
N ASP A 20 11.08 0.91 -3.05
CA ASP A 20 11.78 2.06 -3.61
C ASP A 20 11.09 3.35 -3.20
N HIS A 21 11.90 4.33 -2.83
CA HIS A 21 11.43 5.67 -2.46
C HIS A 21 12.29 6.74 -3.16
N GLY A 22 12.31 6.70 -4.51
CA GLY A 22 13.13 7.60 -5.31
C GLY A 22 14.62 7.32 -5.16
N ASN A 23 15.37 8.28 -4.62
CA ASN A 23 16.82 8.11 -4.40
C ASN A 23 17.16 7.32 -3.13
N SER A 24 16.18 6.80 -2.45
CA SER A 24 16.34 6.03 -1.21
C SER A 24 15.41 4.81 -1.22
N PHE A 25 15.32 4.14 -0.11
CA PHE A 25 14.39 3.04 0.07
C PHE A 25 13.52 3.28 1.30
N SER A 26 12.42 2.57 1.37
CA SER A 26 11.53 2.54 2.53
C SER A 26 11.14 1.09 2.83
N LEU A 27 10.48 0.91 3.97
CA LEU A 27 9.98 -0.38 4.38
C LEU A 27 8.46 -0.33 4.50
N GLY A 28 7.79 -1.27 3.86
CA GLY A 28 6.42 -1.61 4.15
C GLY A 28 6.36 -2.82 5.07
N PHE A 29 5.20 -3.10 5.58
CA PHE A 29 5.02 -4.17 6.56
C PHE A 29 3.76 -4.98 6.26
N MET A 30 3.87 -6.29 6.42
CA MET A 30 2.74 -7.19 6.34
C MET A 30 2.58 -7.91 7.67
N PHE A 31 1.40 -7.81 8.27
CA PHE A 31 1.10 -8.28 9.62
C PHE A 31 0.25 -9.55 9.56
N ASP A 32 0.82 -10.66 10.05
CA ASP A 32 0.17 -11.98 10.11
C ASP A 32 -0.45 -12.44 8.77
N ARG A 33 0.04 -11.90 7.65
CA ARG A 33 -0.53 -12.09 6.31
C ARG A 33 -2.02 -11.70 6.22
N LYS A 34 -2.50 -10.86 7.14
CA LYS A 34 -3.87 -10.36 7.19
C LYS A 34 -4.00 -8.99 6.57
N PHE A 35 -3.03 -8.12 6.80
CA PHE A 35 -3.00 -6.82 6.16
C PHE A 35 -1.56 -6.36 5.93
N ALA A 36 -1.41 -5.45 4.98
CA ALA A 36 -0.14 -4.83 4.67
C ALA A 36 -0.27 -3.30 4.65
N TYR A 37 0.81 -2.61 4.95
CA TYR A 37 0.91 -1.16 4.96
C TYR A 37 2.11 -0.73 4.11
N SER A 38 1.85 0.05 3.07
CA SER A 38 2.85 0.50 2.12
C SER A 38 2.70 2.01 1.89
N THR A 39 3.60 2.78 2.48
CA THR A 39 3.68 4.23 2.29
C THR A 39 5.11 4.63 1.92
N ASP A 40 5.28 5.83 1.37
CA ASP A 40 6.58 6.30 0.87
C ASP A 40 7.18 5.33 -0.15
N VAL A 41 6.40 5.01 -1.16
CA VAL A 41 6.74 3.98 -2.14
C VAL A 41 6.47 4.46 -3.56
N VAL A 42 7.45 4.28 -4.44
CA VAL A 42 7.30 4.54 -5.88
C VAL A 42 7.53 3.26 -6.71
N GLY A 43 8.01 2.21 -6.09
CA GLY A 43 8.21 0.94 -6.76
C GLY A 43 8.51 -0.20 -5.81
N MET A 44 8.28 -1.42 -6.27
CA MET A 44 8.57 -2.65 -5.54
C MET A 44 9.01 -3.72 -6.53
N SER A 45 9.81 -4.67 -6.05
CA SER A 45 10.23 -5.81 -6.86
C SER A 45 9.10 -6.82 -7.08
N ASP A 46 9.27 -7.68 -8.05
CA ASP A 46 8.33 -8.78 -8.29
C ASP A 46 8.19 -9.69 -7.05
N ALA A 47 9.26 -9.89 -6.31
CA ALA A 47 9.22 -10.70 -5.07
C ALA A 47 8.27 -10.08 -4.04
N VAL A 48 8.24 -8.76 -3.91
CA VAL A 48 7.33 -8.07 -2.98
C VAL A 48 5.87 -8.20 -3.45
N PHE A 49 5.61 -8.08 -4.74
CA PHE A 49 4.27 -8.29 -5.28
C PHE A 49 3.78 -9.72 -5.05
N ILE A 50 4.67 -10.70 -5.15
CA ILE A 50 4.35 -12.10 -4.83
C ILE A 50 3.99 -12.25 -3.34
N GLN A 51 4.73 -11.59 -2.45
CA GLN A 51 4.41 -11.59 -1.01
C GLN A 51 3.01 -11.01 -0.73
N LEU A 52 2.64 -9.96 -1.47
CA LEU A 52 1.37 -9.26 -1.29
C LEU A 52 0.18 -9.96 -1.95
N ASP A 53 0.40 -10.93 -2.81
CA ASP A 53 -0.66 -11.53 -3.63
C ASP A 53 -1.88 -11.92 -2.79
N LYS A 54 -3.04 -11.37 -3.17
CA LYS A 54 -4.34 -11.62 -2.52
C LYS A 54 -4.38 -11.31 -1.03
N ILE A 55 -3.57 -10.38 -0.55
CA ILE A 55 -3.64 -9.93 0.85
C ILE A 55 -5.06 -9.47 1.18
N PRO A 56 -5.65 -9.86 2.31
CA PRO A 56 -7.03 -9.47 2.65
C PRO A 56 -7.24 -7.96 2.71
N LEU A 57 -6.30 -7.21 3.27
CA LEU A 57 -6.36 -5.75 3.33
C LEU A 57 -5.00 -5.17 2.99
N TRP A 58 -4.99 -4.20 2.07
CA TRP A 58 -3.79 -3.44 1.73
C TRP A 58 -4.04 -1.96 1.92
N ILE A 59 -3.31 -1.34 2.83
CA ILE A 59 -3.29 0.10 3.03
C ILE A 59 -2.09 0.60 2.24
N VAL A 60 -2.33 1.34 1.17
CA VAL A 60 -1.30 1.67 0.19
C VAL A 60 -1.35 3.13 -0.21
N GLU A 61 -0.18 3.71 -0.43
CA GLU A 61 -0.05 5.10 -0.84
C GLU A 61 -0.66 5.38 -2.21
N ALA A 62 -1.28 6.54 -2.33
CA ALA A 62 -1.68 7.14 -3.60
C ALA A 62 -1.66 8.65 -3.44
N LEU A 63 -0.56 9.29 -3.83
CA LEU A 63 -0.32 10.69 -3.49
C LEU A 63 -1.24 11.64 -4.25
N ARG A 64 -1.31 11.51 -5.57
CA ARG A 64 -1.98 12.46 -6.45
C ARG A 64 -2.19 11.87 -7.84
N ALA A 65 -2.89 12.60 -8.71
CA ALA A 65 -3.11 12.16 -10.09
C ALA A 65 -1.82 12.20 -10.93
N ALA A 66 -1.01 13.26 -10.77
CA ALA A 66 0.24 13.40 -11.52
C ALA A 66 1.35 12.52 -10.95
N PRO A 67 2.22 11.96 -11.79
CA PRO A 67 3.38 11.17 -11.32
C PRO A 67 4.30 11.96 -10.38
N HIS A 68 4.98 11.23 -9.53
CA HIS A 68 5.97 11.76 -8.59
C HIS A 68 7.19 10.84 -8.56
N GLN A 69 8.37 11.40 -8.35
CA GLN A 69 9.62 10.62 -8.40
C GLN A 69 9.83 9.68 -7.21
N ALA A 70 9.17 9.92 -6.09
CA ALA A 70 9.36 9.19 -4.83
C ALA A 70 8.08 8.59 -4.24
N HIS A 71 6.92 8.94 -4.78
CA HIS A 71 5.62 8.49 -4.29
C HIS A 71 4.77 7.96 -5.43
N SER A 72 4.00 6.92 -5.18
CA SER A 72 3.06 6.41 -6.19
C SER A 72 1.94 7.41 -6.42
N HIS A 73 1.50 7.50 -7.66
CA HIS A 73 0.33 8.27 -8.06
C HIS A 73 -0.85 7.34 -8.33
N PHE A 74 -2.03 7.90 -8.54
CA PHE A 74 -3.27 7.12 -8.61
C PHE A 74 -3.19 5.98 -9.63
N ASP A 75 -2.85 6.26 -10.87
CA ASP A 75 -2.81 5.23 -11.91
C ASP A 75 -1.80 4.12 -11.60
N GLN A 76 -0.66 4.47 -11.04
CA GLN A 76 0.35 3.50 -10.64
C GLN A 76 -0.15 2.60 -9.50
N THR A 77 -0.72 3.19 -8.47
CA THR A 77 -1.29 2.43 -7.35
C THR A 77 -2.43 1.54 -7.80
N PHE A 78 -3.29 2.03 -8.68
CA PHE A 78 -4.39 1.24 -9.22
C PHE A 78 -3.90 0.05 -10.04
N ALA A 79 -2.83 0.22 -10.82
CA ALA A 79 -2.19 -0.89 -11.52
C ALA A 79 -1.62 -1.95 -10.56
N TRP A 80 -1.04 -1.51 -9.46
CA TRP A 80 -0.56 -2.43 -8.41
C TRP A 80 -1.71 -3.20 -7.76
N ILE A 81 -2.81 -2.53 -7.46
CA ILE A 81 -4.02 -3.15 -6.88
C ILE A 81 -4.59 -4.20 -7.85
N GLU A 82 -4.62 -3.89 -9.14
CA GLU A 82 -5.03 -4.85 -10.17
C GLU A 82 -4.15 -6.10 -10.18
N ARG A 83 -2.85 -5.93 -9.97
CA ARG A 83 -1.89 -7.02 -9.93
C ARG A 83 -2.00 -7.85 -8.64
N VAL A 84 -2.09 -7.20 -7.50
CA VAL A 84 -2.14 -7.84 -6.17
C VAL A 84 -3.50 -8.49 -5.91
N LYS A 85 -4.56 -7.86 -6.35
CA LYS A 85 -5.95 -8.30 -6.11
C LYS A 85 -6.23 -8.49 -4.61
N PRO A 86 -6.00 -7.45 -3.78
CA PRO A 86 -6.32 -7.55 -2.37
C PRO A 86 -7.82 -7.73 -2.17
N GLY A 87 -8.22 -8.28 -1.04
CA GLY A 87 -9.63 -8.34 -0.69
C GLY A 87 -10.24 -6.95 -0.56
N ARG A 88 -9.47 -6.02 -0.01
CA ARG A 88 -9.81 -4.60 0.11
C ARG A 88 -8.53 -3.77 0.04
N ALA A 89 -8.58 -2.64 -0.64
CA ALA A 89 -7.50 -1.67 -0.66
C ALA A 89 -7.98 -0.34 -0.10
N VAL A 90 -7.15 0.30 0.71
CA VAL A 90 -7.42 1.61 1.29
C VAL A 90 -6.27 2.53 0.94
N LEU A 91 -6.59 3.65 0.29
CA LEU A 91 -5.59 4.62 -0.13
C LEU A 91 -5.20 5.52 1.05
N THR A 92 -3.92 5.68 1.24
CA THR A 92 -3.34 6.55 2.27
C THR A 92 -2.34 7.52 1.67
N HIS A 93 -1.77 8.39 2.50
CA HIS A 93 -0.78 9.38 2.09
C HIS A 93 -1.28 10.29 0.95
N LEU A 94 -2.57 10.56 0.95
CA LEU A 94 -3.21 11.41 -0.06
C LEU A 94 -2.72 12.85 0.07
N GLY A 95 -2.38 13.46 -1.07
CA GLY A 95 -1.89 14.83 -1.11
C GLY A 95 -2.98 15.85 -0.76
N LEU A 96 -2.56 17.09 -0.54
CA LEU A 96 -3.46 18.19 -0.14
C LEU A 96 -4.57 18.48 -1.16
N GLU A 97 -4.34 18.14 -2.43
CA GLU A 97 -5.29 18.35 -3.51
C GLU A 97 -6.33 17.23 -3.65
N ALA A 98 -6.17 16.14 -2.89
CA ALA A 98 -7.06 15.00 -2.99
C ALA A 98 -8.40 15.29 -2.32
N ASP A 99 -9.47 15.33 -3.13
CA ASP A 99 -10.83 15.39 -2.64
C ASP A 99 -11.38 13.97 -2.48
N TYR A 100 -11.91 13.65 -1.31
CA TYR A 100 -12.41 12.30 -1.01
C TYR A 100 -13.39 11.80 -2.08
N ARG A 101 -14.39 12.61 -2.44
CA ARG A 101 -15.43 12.18 -3.39
C ARG A 101 -14.86 11.97 -4.79
N ALA A 102 -13.97 12.85 -5.23
CA ALA A 102 -13.33 12.74 -6.54
C ALA A 102 -12.45 11.49 -6.60
N VAL A 103 -11.67 11.21 -5.57
CA VAL A 103 -10.83 10.01 -5.51
C VAL A 103 -11.67 8.75 -5.43
N ALA A 104 -12.71 8.73 -4.58
CA ALA A 104 -13.61 7.60 -4.47
C ALA A 104 -14.27 7.24 -5.81
N ALA A 105 -14.60 8.25 -6.60
CA ALA A 105 -15.25 8.06 -7.90
C ALA A 105 -14.37 7.36 -8.95
N ILE A 106 -13.05 7.44 -8.82
CA ILE A 106 -12.09 6.84 -9.77
C ILE A 106 -11.45 5.55 -9.24
N CYS A 107 -11.73 5.17 -8.00
CA CYS A 107 -11.16 3.95 -7.42
C CYS A 107 -11.66 2.69 -8.12
N PRO A 108 -10.77 1.70 -8.32
CA PRO A 108 -11.22 0.38 -8.78
C PRO A 108 -12.09 -0.32 -7.73
N ALA A 109 -12.67 -1.45 -8.10
CA ALA A 109 -13.49 -2.25 -7.19
C ALA A 109 -12.71 -2.59 -5.91
N ASN A 110 -13.42 -2.66 -4.79
CA ASN A 110 -12.87 -2.98 -3.46
C ASN A 110 -11.78 -2.01 -2.98
N THR A 111 -11.77 -0.80 -3.52
CA THR A 111 -10.79 0.24 -3.19
C THR A 111 -11.50 1.52 -2.79
N GLU A 112 -11.01 2.16 -1.74
CA GLU A 112 -11.54 3.43 -1.25
C GLU A 112 -10.45 4.30 -0.64
N PRO A 113 -10.60 5.63 -0.66
CA PRO A 113 -9.69 6.49 0.08
C PRO A 113 -9.89 6.32 1.58
N GLY A 114 -8.78 6.30 2.32
CA GLY A 114 -8.82 6.25 3.77
C GLY A 114 -9.23 7.58 4.39
N VAL A 115 -9.83 7.52 5.57
CA VAL A 115 -10.17 8.70 6.38
C VAL A 115 -9.69 8.49 7.80
N ASP A 116 -9.41 9.59 8.48
CA ASP A 116 -9.00 9.55 9.88
C ASP A 116 -10.08 8.88 10.74
N GLY A 117 -9.65 7.99 11.62
CA GLY A 117 -10.56 7.25 12.48
C GLY A 117 -11.17 6.00 11.88
N MET A 118 -10.82 5.66 10.62
CA MET A 118 -11.28 4.43 9.99
C MET A 118 -10.79 3.20 10.75
N VAL A 119 -11.65 2.24 10.97
CA VAL A 119 -11.37 1.02 11.74
C VAL A 119 -11.63 -0.21 10.85
N PHE A 120 -10.74 -1.19 10.92
CA PHE A 120 -10.86 -2.45 10.18
C PHE A 120 -10.90 -3.62 11.15
N GLU A 121 -11.79 -4.56 10.90
CA GLU A 121 -11.81 -5.86 11.58
C GLU A 121 -11.20 -6.91 10.65
N LEU A 122 -10.23 -7.66 11.19
CA LEU A 122 -9.44 -8.61 10.43
C LEU A 122 -9.71 -10.07 10.83
#